data_0ca96f3d6a26b738f6ba0bba63578cf6
#
_entry.id   0ca96f3d6a26b738f6ba0bba63578cf6
#
_cell.length_a   1.000
_cell.length_b   1.000
_cell.length_c   1.000
_cell.angle_alpha   90.00
_cell.angle_beta   90.00
_cell.angle_gamma   90.00
#
_symmetry.space_group_name_H-M   'P 1'
#
loop_
_entity.id
_entity.type
_entity.pdbx_description
1 polymer ?
#
loop_
_entity_poly.entity_id
_entity_poly.type
_entity_poly.pdbx_seq_one_letter_code
_entity_poly.pdbx_strand_id
1 'polypeptide(L)' 'MEGGMAMWVYHSPIGDIFIKRLSDGRYGMIHNGTVWESCDSPQAEADNVYMHVTGCYDWDRLDGKIYDVPSDLSEWEVC' A
#
# COMPACT_ATOMS: atom_id res chain seq x y z
N MET A 1 24.38 -3.15 3.21
CA MET A 1 23.94 -2.98 3.26
C MET A 1 22.96 -2.89 3.25
N GLU A 2 22.61 -2.58 3.29
CA GLU A 2 21.85 -2.35 3.34
C GLU A 2 20.98 -2.38 3.15
N GLY A 3 21.71 -2.56 3.44
CA GLY A 3 20.52 -2.72 3.78
C GLY A 3 19.27 -2.27 3.22
N GLY A 4 18.87 -2.73 2.51
CA GLY A 4 17.75 -2.30 1.81
C GLY A 4 16.49 -2.21 2.61
N MET A 5 15.83 -1.15 2.44
CA MET A 5 14.45 -1.07 2.87
C MET A 5 13.61 -1.68 1.77
N ALA A 6 12.84 -2.69 2.12
CA ALA A 6 11.91 -3.26 1.17
C ALA A 6 10.81 -2.25 0.88
N MET A 7 10.45 -2.16 -0.37
CA MET A 7 9.34 -1.34 -0.82
C MET A 7 8.54 -2.16 -1.82
N TRP A 8 7.23 -2.05 -1.74
CA TRP A 8 6.31 -2.77 -2.61
C TRP A 8 5.50 -1.76 -3.40
N VAL A 9 5.16 -2.11 -4.64
CA VAL A 9 4.33 -1.25 -5.48
C VAL A 9 3.21 -2.05 -6.12
N TYR A 10 2.04 -1.42 -6.18
CA TYR A 10 0.89 -1.89 -6.92
C TYR A 10 0.50 -0.82 -7.93
N HIS A 11 0.50 -1.18 -9.20
CA HIS A 11 0.12 -0.28 -10.28
C HIS A 11 -1.40 -0.26 -10.40
N SER A 12 -2.01 0.64 -9.64
CA SER A 12 -3.46 0.71 -9.51
C SER A 12 -4.10 1.57 -10.60
N PRO A 13 -5.44 1.51 -10.73
CA PRO A 13 -6.15 2.39 -11.68
C PRO A 13 -5.98 3.88 -11.41
N ILE A 14 -5.62 4.26 -10.19
CA ILE A 14 -5.42 5.68 -9.83
C ILE A 14 -3.94 6.03 -9.74
N GLY A 15 -3.06 5.17 -10.23
CA GLY A 15 -1.61 5.38 -10.17
C GLY A 15 -0.96 4.47 -9.15
N ASP A 16 0.35 4.57 -9.04
CA ASP A 16 1.10 3.66 -8.20
C ASP A 16 0.80 3.88 -6.72
N ILE A 17 0.55 2.78 -6.03
CA ILE A 17 0.41 2.77 -4.58
C ILE A 17 1.61 2.02 -4.02
N PHE A 18 2.31 2.63 -3.07
CA PHE A 18 3.49 2.04 -2.46
C PHE A 18 3.23 1.65 -1.03
N ILE A 19 3.86 0.57 -0.60
CA ILE A 19 4.01 0.24 0.81
C ILE A 19 5.49 0.33 1.11
N LYS A 20 5.83 1.12 2.13
CA LYS A 20 7.22 1.45 2.41
C LYS A 20 7.42 1.61 3.90
N ARG A 21 8.58 1.17 4.39
CA ARG A 21 8.94 1.36 5.78
C ARG A 21 9.21 2.84 6.04
N LEU A 22 8.59 3.36 7.08
CA LEU A 22 8.72 4.76 7.48
C LEU A 22 9.82 4.90 8.53
N SER A 23 10.18 6.15 8.83
CA SER A 23 11.27 6.44 9.77
C SER A 23 11.00 5.95 11.19
N ASP A 24 9.72 5.78 11.55
CA ASP A 24 9.32 5.28 12.86
C ASP A 24 9.27 3.75 12.93
N GLY A 25 9.64 3.06 11.85
CA GLY A 25 9.63 1.61 11.79
C GLY A 25 8.30 1.00 11.36
N ARG A 26 7.27 1.81 11.20
CA ARG A 26 5.98 1.34 10.70
C ARG A 26 6.01 1.34 9.17
N TYR A 27 4.98 0.78 8.56
CA TYR A 27 4.86 0.69 7.11
C TYR A 27 3.69 1.54 6.65
N GLY A 28 3.96 2.44 5.71
CA GLY A 28 2.97 3.39 5.24
C GLY A 28 2.42 3.07 3.87
N MET A 29 1.16 3.45 3.64
CA MET A 29 0.54 3.43 2.34
C MET A 29 0.73 4.80 1.71
N ILE A 30 1.38 4.83 0.54
CA ILE A 30 1.77 6.08 -0.10
C ILE A 30 1.12 6.16 -1.48
N HIS A 31 0.47 7.28 -1.73
CA HIS A 31 -0.12 7.59 -3.03
C HIS A 31 0.08 9.07 -3.30
N ASN A 32 0.55 9.39 -4.50
CA ASN A 32 0.86 10.78 -4.90
C ASN A 32 1.80 11.48 -3.91
N GLY A 33 2.79 10.74 -3.40
CA GLY A 33 3.78 11.30 -2.50
C GLY A 33 3.31 11.55 -1.08
N THR A 34 2.08 11.17 -0.75
CA THR A 34 1.50 11.36 0.57
C THR A 34 1.35 10.02 1.29
N VAL A 35 1.75 10.00 2.57
CA VAL A 35 1.50 8.84 3.43
C VAL A 35 0.11 8.98 4.01
N TRP A 36 -0.79 8.06 3.68
CA TRP A 36 -2.19 8.14 4.08
C TRP A 36 -2.49 7.42 5.39
N GLU A 37 -1.74 6.36 5.66
CA GLU A 37 -1.86 5.64 6.93
C GLU A 37 -0.59 4.83 7.17
N SER A 38 -0.44 4.27 8.36
CA SER A 38 0.65 3.35 8.65
C SER A 38 0.14 2.18 9.47
N CYS A 39 0.82 1.04 9.31
CA CYS A 39 0.50 -0.19 10.01
C CYS A 39 1.78 -0.80 10.58
N ASP A 40 1.61 -1.77 11.47
CA ASP A 40 2.75 -2.43 12.13
C ASP A 40 3.55 -3.31 11.18
N SER A 41 2.94 -3.77 10.09
CA SER A 41 3.60 -4.65 9.13
C SER A 41 3.16 -4.31 7.72
N PRO A 42 3.97 -4.66 6.72
CA PRO A 42 3.56 -4.43 5.32
C PRO A 42 2.38 -5.31 4.93
N GLN A 43 2.24 -6.48 5.55
CA GLN A 43 1.11 -7.36 5.30
C GLN A 43 -0.20 -6.72 5.74
N ALA A 44 -0.20 -6.10 6.92
CA ALA A 44 -1.39 -5.41 7.43
C ALA A 44 -1.77 -4.25 6.51
N GLU A 45 -0.77 -3.53 6.00
CA GLU A 45 -1.03 -2.43 5.08
C GLU A 45 -1.63 -2.94 3.77
N ALA A 46 -1.11 -4.04 3.24
CA ALA A 46 -1.66 -4.64 2.01
C ALA A 46 -3.11 -5.08 2.22
N ASP A 47 -3.44 -5.59 3.40
CA ASP A 47 -4.81 -5.97 3.73
C ASP A 47 -5.74 -4.75 3.71
N ASN A 48 -5.29 -3.63 4.26
CA ASN A 48 -6.09 -2.41 4.26
C ASN A 48 -6.32 -1.87 2.85
N VAL A 49 -5.32 -1.96 1.98
CA VAL A 49 -5.49 -1.57 0.59
C VAL A 49 -6.52 -2.48 -0.09
N TYR A 50 -6.42 -3.77 0.14
CA TYR A 50 -7.39 -4.72 -0.44
C TYR A 50 -8.82 -4.41 0.02
N MET A 51 -8.98 -4.04 1.27
CA MET A 51 -10.30 -3.76 1.84
C MET A 51 -10.77 -2.32 1.62
N HIS A 52 -9.95 -1.47 1.01
CA HIS A 52 -10.25 -0.06 0.75
C HIS A 52 -10.55 0.71 2.05
N VAL A 53 -9.68 0.53 3.03
CA VAL A 53 -9.82 1.21 4.34
C VAL A 53 -8.49 1.88 4.71
N THR A 54 -7.96 2.67 3.78
CA THR A 54 -6.62 3.26 3.93
C THR A 54 -6.63 4.69 4.41
N GLY A 55 -7.78 5.35 4.41
CA GLY A 55 -7.86 6.79 4.67
C GLY A 55 -7.61 7.62 3.41
N CYS A 56 -7.16 7.03 2.32
CA CYS A 56 -7.03 7.69 1.03
C CYS A 56 -8.36 7.63 0.31
N TYR A 57 -9.09 8.74 0.29
CA TYR A 57 -10.43 8.73 -0.27
C TYR A 57 -10.45 8.33 -1.74
N ASP A 58 -9.47 8.79 -2.51
CA ASP A 58 -9.41 8.46 -3.94
C ASP A 58 -9.33 6.96 -4.18
N TRP A 59 -8.73 6.22 -3.25
CA TRP A 59 -8.66 4.77 -3.32
C TRP A 59 -9.88 4.12 -2.65
N ASP A 60 -10.21 4.55 -1.44
CA ASP A 60 -11.24 3.89 -0.63
C ASP A 60 -12.61 3.95 -1.31
N ARG A 61 -12.91 5.01 -2.04
CA ARG A 61 -14.20 5.15 -2.73
C ARG A 61 -14.38 4.15 -3.87
N LEU A 62 -13.32 3.43 -4.25
CA LEU A 62 -13.39 2.42 -5.31
C LEU A 62 -13.79 1.05 -4.79
N ASP A 63 -14.11 0.93 -3.50
CA ASP A 63 -14.55 -0.33 -2.92
C ASP A 63 -15.77 -0.85 -3.69
N GLY A 64 -15.67 -2.11 -4.12
CA GLY A 64 -16.73 -2.74 -4.91
C GLY A 64 -16.76 -2.35 -6.39
N LYS A 65 -15.83 -1.50 -6.83
CA LYS A 65 -15.81 -1.01 -8.22
C LYS A 65 -14.68 -1.59 -9.06
N ILE A 66 -13.70 -2.21 -8.43
CA ILE A 66 -12.57 -2.86 -9.11
C ILE A 66 -12.36 -4.24 -8.52
N TYR A 67 -11.87 -5.17 -9.35
CA TYR A 67 -11.91 -6.58 -9.00
C TYR A 67 -10.54 -7.25 -8.95
N ASP A 68 -9.51 -6.64 -9.52
CA ASP A 68 -8.19 -7.25 -9.61
C ASP A 68 -7.18 -6.62 -8.67
N VAL A 69 -7.65 -6.18 -7.50
CA VAL A 69 -6.79 -5.67 -6.45
C VAL A 69 -6.01 -6.83 -5.85
N PRO A 70 -4.70 -6.67 -5.62
CA PRO A 70 -3.94 -7.72 -4.96
C PRO A 70 -4.54 -8.07 -3.60
N SER A 71 -4.82 -9.35 -3.38
CA SER A 71 -5.43 -9.80 -2.13
C SER A 71 -4.39 -10.08 -1.06
N ASP A 72 -3.11 -10.07 -1.43
CA ASP A 72 -2.02 -10.40 -0.51
C ASP A 72 -0.76 -9.65 -0.93
N LEU A 73 0.11 -9.38 0.04
CA LEU A 73 1.36 -8.67 -0.23
C LEU A 73 2.24 -9.39 -1.26
N SER A 74 2.17 -10.71 -1.31
CA SER A 74 2.96 -11.48 -2.26
C SER A 74 2.61 -11.19 -3.71
N GLU A 75 1.47 -10.57 -3.96
CA GLU A 75 1.06 -10.18 -5.32
C GLU A 75 1.53 -8.79 -5.72
N TRP A 76 2.14 -8.06 -4.80
CA TRP A 76 2.74 -6.76 -5.09
C TRP A 76 4.13 -6.96 -5.66
N GLU A 77 4.59 -6.00 -6.47
CA GLU A 77 5.97 -6.02 -6.93
C GLU A 77 6.89 -5.50 -5.84
N VAL A 78 8.02 -6.14 -5.69
CA VAL A 78 9.06 -5.68 -4.76
C VAL A 78 10.02 -4.78 -5.53
N CYS A 79 10.29 -3.62 -4.97
CA CYS A 79 11.20 -2.64 -5.58
C CYS A 79 12.53 -2.60 -4.86
#